data_83f8c92921eb644a0b4e134e0cf7e2c2
#
_entry.id   83f8c92921eb644a0b4e134e0cf7e2c2
#
_cell.length_a   1.000
_cell.length_b   1.000
_cell.length_c   1.000
_cell.angle_alpha   90.00
_cell.angle_beta   90.00
_cell.angle_gamma   90.00
#
_symmetry.space_group_name_H-M   'P 1'
#
loop_
_entity.id
_entity.type
_entity.pdbx_description
1 polymer ?
#
loop_
_entity_poly.entity_id
_entity_poly.type
_entity_poly.pdbx_seq_one_letter_code
_entity_poly.pdbx_strand_id
1 'polypeptide(L)'
;MGNYFQKEIECASADQIRAWQNERLVKQVKNIYDNVPYYRTRMQNKGLEPGDIKSIDDLHKLPFITKDDLRDAYPYGLLARPLKDCVRMQSTSGTTGRRVVAFYTQHDLDLWEDCCARAIVAAGGTKEDVVHVSYGYGLFTGGFGLNGGSHKLGSLTLPMSSGNTDRQIQFMTDLGSTILCCTPSYAAYLAETIEERGVKAVSYTHLRAHET
;
A
#
# COMPACT_ATOMS: atom_id res chain seq x y z
N MET A 1 7.13 6.96 25.32
CA MET A 1 7.87 6.07 24.40
C MET A 1 6.98 5.85 23.20
N GLY A 2 7.50 6.01 21.97
CA GLY A 2 6.71 5.76 20.76
C GLY A 2 6.29 4.29 20.68
N ASN A 3 5.07 4.05 20.23
CA ASN A 3 4.61 2.70 19.94
C ASN A 3 5.16 2.29 18.55
N TYR A 4 5.68 1.08 18.45
CA TYR A 4 6.19 0.50 17.21
C TYR A 4 5.45 -0.81 16.94
N PHE A 5 5.09 -1.06 15.70
CA PHE A 5 4.56 -2.36 15.28
C PHE A 5 5.68 -3.36 15.05
N GLN A 6 6.75 -2.92 14.38
CA GLN A 6 7.96 -3.71 14.10
C GLN A 6 9.20 -2.92 14.52
N LYS A 7 9.46 -2.82 15.81
CA LYS A 7 10.52 -2.00 16.39
C LYS A 7 11.89 -2.22 15.73
N GLU A 8 12.24 -3.46 15.42
CA GLU A 8 13.52 -3.80 14.80
C GLU A 8 13.71 -3.14 13.43
N ILE A 9 12.61 -3.00 12.66
CA ILE A 9 12.62 -2.35 11.34
C ILE A 9 12.52 -0.84 11.50
N GLU A 10 11.59 -0.37 12.33
CA GLU A 10 11.26 1.05 12.48
C GLU A 10 12.35 1.85 13.20
N CYS A 11 13.16 1.19 14.03
CA CYS A 11 14.27 1.79 14.75
C CYS A 11 15.65 1.35 14.23
N ALA A 12 15.70 0.74 13.04
CA ALA A 12 16.97 0.30 12.45
C ALA A 12 17.87 1.51 12.13
N SER A 13 19.19 1.33 12.27
CA SER A 13 20.16 2.33 11.86
C SER A 13 20.17 2.52 10.34
N ALA A 14 20.65 3.68 9.88
CA ALA A 14 20.82 3.95 8.46
C ALA A 14 21.68 2.88 7.77
N ASP A 15 22.76 2.41 8.44
CA ASP A 15 23.64 1.37 7.90
C ASP A 15 22.90 0.03 7.77
N GLN A 16 22.06 -0.32 8.74
CA GLN A 16 21.27 -1.54 8.68
C GLN A 16 20.22 -1.47 7.57
N ILE A 17 19.54 -0.33 7.42
CA ILE A 17 18.59 -0.11 6.31
C ILE A 17 19.31 -0.22 4.97
N ARG A 18 20.49 0.38 4.83
CA ARG A 18 21.29 0.30 3.62
C ARG A 18 21.74 -1.13 3.29
N ALA A 19 22.12 -1.90 4.30
CA ALA A 19 22.47 -3.31 4.11
C ALA A 19 21.29 -4.11 3.56
N TRP A 20 20.09 -3.94 4.12
CA TRP A 20 18.86 -4.58 3.61
C TRP A 20 18.49 -4.12 2.20
N GLN A 21 18.66 -2.82 1.89
CA GLN A 21 18.41 -2.30 0.55
C GLN A 21 19.35 -2.93 -0.48
N ASN A 22 20.64 -3.06 -0.16
CA ASN A 22 21.64 -3.70 -1.04
C ASN A 22 21.24 -5.16 -1.31
N GLU A 23 20.96 -5.92 -0.28
CA GLU A 23 20.59 -7.34 -0.41
C GLU A 23 19.32 -7.51 -1.25
N ARG A 24 18.27 -6.70 -0.95
CA ARG A 24 16.99 -6.79 -1.65
C ARG A 24 17.10 -6.35 -3.10
N LEU A 25 17.88 -5.31 -3.41
CA LEU A 25 18.08 -4.83 -4.78
C LEU A 25 18.72 -5.91 -5.63
N VAL A 26 19.82 -6.53 -5.17
CA VAL A 26 20.52 -7.59 -5.90
C VAL A 26 19.59 -8.76 -6.19
N LYS A 27 18.82 -9.21 -5.18
CA LYS A 27 17.82 -10.28 -5.34
C LYS A 27 16.74 -9.91 -6.34
N GLN A 28 16.23 -8.68 -6.26
CA GLN A 28 15.13 -8.21 -7.13
C GLN A 28 15.61 -8.05 -8.58
N VAL A 29 16.80 -7.50 -8.80
CA VAL A 29 17.37 -7.38 -10.16
C VAL A 29 17.53 -8.75 -10.80
N LYS A 30 18.06 -9.71 -10.07
CA LYS A 30 18.16 -11.09 -10.57
C LYS A 30 16.79 -11.68 -10.87
N ASN A 31 15.81 -11.49 -9.99
CA ASN A 31 14.46 -12.01 -10.16
C ASN A 31 13.78 -11.44 -11.41
N ILE A 32 13.84 -10.14 -11.65
CA ILE A 32 13.23 -9.53 -12.84
C ILE A 32 13.97 -9.87 -14.13
N TYR A 33 15.28 -10.00 -14.08
CA TYR A 33 16.08 -10.42 -15.24
C TYR A 33 15.75 -11.85 -15.66
N ASP A 34 15.66 -12.78 -14.71
CA ASP A 34 15.39 -14.19 -14.98
C ASP A 34 13.95 -14.43 -15.44
N ASN A 35 12.97 -13.71 -14.88
CA ASN A 35 11.56 -14.04 -15.02
C ASN A 35 10.76 -13.06 -15.90
N VAL A 36 11.28 -11.86 -16.18
CA VAL A 36 10.56 -10.83 -16.94
C VAL A 36 11.33 -10.48 -18.21
N PRO A 37 10.97 -11.05 -19.37
CA PRO A 37 11.67 -10.80 -20.65
C PRO A 37 11.79 -9.31 -20.99
N TYR A 38 10.79 -8.52 -20.65
CA TYR A 38 10.79 -7.07 -20.84
C TYR A 38 11.97 -6.37 -20.15
N TYR A 39 12.23 -6.67 -18.88
CA TYR A 39 13.37 -6.10 -18.14
C TYR A 39 14.69 -6.66 -18.62
N ARG A 40 14.76 -7.95 -18.90
CA ARG A 40 15.96 -8.60 -19.45
C ARG A 40 16.41 -7.90 -20.73
N THR A 41 15.53 -7.74 -21.69
CA THR A 41 15.84 -7.05 -22.97
C THR A 41 16.35 -5.64 -22.74
N ARG A 42 15.73 -4.87 -21.86
CA ARG A 42 16.14 -3.50 -21.56
C ARG A 42 17.52 -3.42 -20.88
N MET A 43 17.83 -4.35 -19.99
CA MET A 43 19.14 -4.44 -19.35
C MET A 43 20.19 -4.83 -20.39
N GLN A 44 19.94 -5.83 -21.22
CA GLN A 44 20.83 -6.27 -22.29
C GLN A 44 21.11 -5.15 -23.30
N ASN A 45 20.12 -4.35 -23.67
CA ASN A 45 20.29 -3.21 -24.56
C ASN A 45 21.20 -2.10 -23.96
N LYS A 46 21.36 -2.08 -22.64
CA LYS A 46 22.33 -1.24 -21.92
C LYS A 46 23.65 -1.95 -21.64
N GLY A 47 23.84 -3.18 -22.09
CA GLY A 47 25.02 -3.99 -21.78
C GLY A 47 25.12 -4.39 -20.31
N LEU A 48 23.98 -4.51 -19.60
CA LEU A 48 23.94 -4.83 -18.18
C LEU A 48 23.49 -6.28 -17.95
N GLU A 49 24.21 -6.93 -17.05
CA GLU A 49 23.85 -8.23 -16.48
C GLU A 49 23.52 -8.06 -14.98
N PRO A 50 22.78 -9.00 -14.35
CA PRO A 50 22.44 -8.90 -12.94
C PRO A 50 23.65 -8.71 -12.00
N GLY A 51 24.80 -9.28 -12.36
CA GLY A 51 26.05 -9.18 -11.60
C GLY A 51 26.69 -7.79 -11.57
N ASP A 52 26.26 -6.88 -12.43
CA ASP A 52 26.74 -5.47 -12.47
C ASP A 52 26.08 -4.60 -11.40
N ILE A 53 25.01 -5.08 -10.80
CA ILE A 53 24.28 -4.41 -9.73
C ILE A 53 24.61 -5.09 -8.40
N LYS A 54 25.45 -4.43 -7.60
CA LYS A 54 25.99 -4.98 -6.34
C LYS A 54 25.42 -4.27 -5.10
N SER A 55 24.96 -3.05 -5.26
CA SER A 55 24.45 -2.24 -4.18
C SER A 55 23.45 -1.21 -4.68
N ILE A 56 22.80 -0.50 -3.77
CA ILE A 56 21.88 0.60 -4.08
C ILE A 56 22.59 1.75 -4.84
N ASP A 57 23.91 1.86 -4.73
CA ASP A 57 24.69 2.85 -5.48
C ASP A 57 24.66 2.58 -6.98
N ASP A 58 24.40 1.36 -7.39
CA ASP A 58 24.30 0.94 -8.79
C ASP A 58 22.89 1.15 -9.38
N LEU A 59 21.92 1.58 -8.58
CA LEU A 59 20.51 1.74 -9.01
C LEU A 59 20.39 2.64 -10.25
N HIS A 60 21.22 3.67 -10.36
CA HIS A 60 21.24 4.60 -11.50
C HIS A 60 21.61 3.95 -12.84
N LYS A 61 22.23 2.78 -12.84
CA LYS A 61 22.58 2.02 -14.05
C LYS A 61 21.34 1.38 -14.69
N LEU A 62 20.35 1.02 -13.87
CA LEU A 62 19.16 0.31 -14.35
C LEU A 62 18.32 1.15 -15.31
N PRO A 63 17.68 0.54 -16.31
CA PRO A 63 16.76 1.24 -17.19
C PRO A 63 15.50 1.68 -16.43
N PHE A 64 15.07 2.93 -16.66
CA PHE A 64 13.77 3.40 -16.19
C PHE A 64 12.64 2.74 -16.98
N ILE A 65 11.48 2.63 -16.33
CA ILE A 65 10.20 2.32 -16.96
C ILE A 65 9.23 3.46 -16.76
N THR A 66 8.33 3.63 -17.70
CA THR A 66 7.31 4.66 -17.71
C THR A 66 5.92 4.05 -17.52
N LYS A 67 4.91 4.88 -17.34
CA LYS A 67 3.52 4.42 -17.29
C LYS A 67 3.07 3.78 -18.60
N ASP A 68 3.62 4.22 -19.74
CA ASP A 68 3.31 3.63 -21.03
C ASP A 68 3.90 2.22 -21.16
N ASP A 69 5.11 2.02 -20.66
CA ASP A 69 5.71 0.68 -20.58
C ASP A 69 4.83 -0.29 -19.78
N LEU A 70 4.24 0.20 -18.67
CA LEU A 70 3.31 -0.61 -17.86
C LEU A 70 2.02 -0.96 -18.62
N ARG A 71 1.54 -0.03 -19.46
CA ARG A 71 0.35 -0.24 -20.28
C ARG A 71 0.59 -1.20 -21.44
N ASP A 72 1.76 -1.07 -22.07
CA ASP A 72 2.14 -1.91 -23.23
C ASP A 72 2.42 -3.35 -22.80
N ALA A 73 2.90 -3.54 -21.55
CA ALA A 73 3.09 -4.86 -20.96
C ALA A 73 1.79 -5.51 -20.44
N TYR A 74 0.64 -4.87 -20.57
CA TYR A 74 -0.65 -5.42 -20.13
C TYR A 74 -1.02 -6.71 -20.89
N PRO A 75 -1.58 -7.75 -20.23
CA PRO A 75 -1.81 -7.83 -18.78
C PRO A 75 -0.66 -8.50 -18.00
N TYR A 76 0.17 -9.34 -18.63
CA TYR A 76 1.11 -10.24 -17.92
C TYR A 76 2.59 -9.98 -18.23
N GLY A 77 2.90 -9.00 -19.08
CA GLY A 77 4.26 -8.78 -19.59
C GLY A 77 5.30 -8.43 -18.51
N LEU A 78 4.86 -7.98 -17.33
CA LEU A 78 5.74 -7.70 -16.19
C LEU A 78 5.56 -8.70 -15.03
N LEU A 79 4.86 -9.79 -15.25
CA LEU A 79 4.64 -10.80 -14.21
C LEU A 79 5.92 -11.60 -13.98
N ALA A 80 6.48 -11.53 -12.76
CA ALA A 80 7.71 -12.20 -12.38
C ALA A 80 7.48 -13.56 -11.71
N ARG A 81 6.22 -13.97 -11.53
CA ARG A 81 5.82 -15.24 -10.94
C ARG A 81 4.73 -15.89 -11.77
N PRO A 82 4.59 -17.21 -11.77
CA PRO A 82 3.44 -17.88 -12.39
C PRO A 82 2.12 -17.33 -11.83
N LEU A 83 1.11 -17.14 -12.67
CA LEU A 83 -0.19 -16.59 -12.26
C LEU A 83 -0.84 -17.40 -11.12
N LYS A 84 -0.60 -18.70 -11.07
CA LYS A 84 -1.09 -19.60 -10.00
C LYS A 84 -0.54 -19.27 -8.61
N ASP A 85 0.58 -18.56 -8.53
CA ASP A 85 1.21 -18.14 -7.28
C ASP A 85 0.71 -16.76 -6.82
N CYS A 86 -0.09 -16.09 -7.66
CA CYS A 86 -0.68 -14.79 -7.35
C CYS A 86 -2.06 -15.00 -6.72
N VAL A 87 -2.34 -14.28 -5.64
CA VAL A 87 -3.58 -14.42 -4.85
C VAL A 87 -4.48 -13.18 -4.94
N ARG A 88 -3.96 -12.06 -5.46
CA ARG A 88 -4.71 -10.82 -5.66
C ARG A 88 -4.22 -10.05 -6.88
N MET A 89 -5.13 -9.33 -7.51
CA MET A 89 -4.85 -8.36 -8.56
C MET A 89 -5.46 -7.02 -8.21
N GLN A 90 -4.73 -5.96 -8.48
CA GLN A 90 -5.20 -4.57 -8.38
C GLN A 90 -5.00 -3.88 -9.75
N SER A 91 -5.76 -2.84 -9.99
CA SER A 91 -5.70 -2.12 -11.28
C SER A 91 -5.97 -0.64 -11.10
N THR A 92 -5.37 0.17 -11.96
CA THR A 92 -5.76 1.58 -12.12
C THR A 92 -7.15 1.70 -12.75
N SER A 93 -7.79 2.87 -12.59
CA SER A 93 -9.12 3.15 -13.17
C SER A 93 -9.17 3.03 -14.70
N GLY A 94 -8.04 3.26 -15.39
CA GLY A 94 -7.99 3.22 -16.85
C GLY A 94 -8.63 4.42 -17.56
N THR A 95 -8.86 5.53 -16.88
CA THR A 95 -9.50 6.75 -17.42
C THR A 95 -8.74 7.37 -18.61
N THR A 96 -7.44 7.16 -18.70
CA THR A 96 -6.56 7.73 -19.74
C THR A 96 -6.03 6.70 -20.74
N GLY A 97 -6.70 5.55 -20.89
CA GLY A 97 -6.29 4.48 -21.82
C GLY A 97 -6.27 3.10 -21.19
N ARG A 98 -5.36 2.21 -21.63
CA ARG A 98 -5.24 0.87 -21.05
C ARG A 98 -4.93 0.92 -19.56
N ARG A 99 -5.57 0.02 -18.82
CA ARG A 99 -5.33 -0.14 -17.39
C ARG A 99 -3.91 -0.64 -17.15
N VAL A 100 -3.36 -0.26 -16.00
CA VAL A 100 -2.19 -0.93 -15.44
C VAL A 100 -2.69 -1.92 -14.40
N VAL A 101 -2.16 -3.13 -14.43
CA VAL A 101 -2.49 -4.19 -13.47
C VAL A 101 -1.24 -4.57 -12.68
N ALA A 102 -1.43 -4.88 -11.41
CA ALA A 102 -0.42 -5.42 -10.52
C ALA A 102 -0.94 -6.71 -9.89
N PHE A 103 -0.10 -7.74 -9.88
CA PHE A 103 -0.41 -9.04 -9.29
C PHE A 103 0.44 -9.22 -8.04
N TYR A 104 -0.16 -9.77 -7.01
CA TYR A 104 0.45 -9.94 -5.70
C TYR A 104 0.44 -11.40 -5.29
N THR A 105 1.59 -11.90 -4.86
CA THR A 105 1.69 -13.15 -4.12
C THR A 105 1.22 -12.95 -2.67
N GLN A 106 1.04 -14.03 -1.92
CA GLN A 106 0.72 -13.91 -0.49
C GLN A 106 1.81 -13.15 0.26
N HIS A 107 3.08 -13.39 -0.06
CA HIS A 107 4.20 -12.66 0.54
C HIS A 107 4.12 -11.14 0.30
N ASP A 108 3.74 -10.71 -0.92
CA ASP A 108 3.58 -9.29 -1.23
C ASP A 108 2.45 -8.66 -0.41
N LEU A 109 1.35 -9.41 -0.21
CA LEU A 109 0.24 -8.95 0.64
C LEU A 109 0.66 -8.84 2.10
N ASP A 110 1.36 -9.83 2.63
CA ASP A 110 1.85 -9.82 4.01
C ASP A 110 2.76 -8.61 4.27
N LEU A 111 3.67 -8.32 3.34
CA LEU A 111 4.54 -7.15 3.41
C LEU A 111 3.76 -5.83 3.34
N TRP A 112 2.77 -5.75 2.46
CA TRP A 112 1.90 -4.58 2.35
C TRP A 112 1.10 -4.33 3.62
N GLU A 113 0.50 -5.38 4.19
CA GLU A 113 -0.23 -5.32 5.45
C GLU A 113 0.66 -4.90 6.62
N ASP A 114 1.91 -5.38 6.69
CA ASP A 114 2.91 -4.94 7.67
C ASP A 114 3.21 -3.44 7.52
N CYS A 115 3.36 -2.94 6.29
CA CYS A 115 3.56 -1.51 6.04
C CYS A 115 2.37 -0.67 6.51
N CYS A 116 1.15 -1.13 6.25
CA CYS A 116 -0.07 -0.44 6.67
C CYS A 116 -0.25 -0.50 8.20
N ALA A 117 0.04 -1.63 8.84
CA ALA A 117 0.02 -1.74 10.30
C ALA A 117 1.01 -0.79 10.95
N ARG A 118 2.24 -0.66 10.42
CA ARG A 118 3.22 0.34 10.88
C ARG A 118 2.70 1.76 10.75
N ALA A 119 2.03 2.08 9.64
CA ALA A 119 1.45 3.40 9.42
C ALA A 119 0.34 3.71 10.46
N ILE A 120 -0.52 2.73 10.76
CA ILE A 120 -1.58 2.87 11.77
C ILE A 120 -0.95 3.11 13.15
N VAL A 121 0.06 2.32 13.54
CA VAL A 121 0.74 2.47 14.83
C VAL A 121 1.52 3.78 14.93
N ALA A 122 2.19 4.20 13.85
CA ALA A 122 2.91 5.48 13.80
C ALA A 122 1.97 6.68 13.99
N ALA A 123 0.70 6.55 13.58
CA ALA A 123 -0.33 7.55 13.82
C ALA A 123 -0.99 7.46 15.21
N GLY A 124 -0.53 6.53 16.06
CA GLY A 124 -1.02 6.35 17.42
C GLY A 124 -2.02 5.20 17.61
N GLY A 125 -2.34 4.47 16.53
CA GLY A 125 -3.28 3.36 16.58
C GLY A 125 -2.74 2.15 17.35
N THR A 126 -3.66 1.41 17.94
CA THR A 126 -3.41 0.23 18.78
C THR A 126 -4.39 -0.89 18.42
N LYS A 127 -4.19 -2.07 18.99
CA LYS A 127 -5.14 -3.19 18.86
C LYS A 127 -6.51 -2.93 19.51
N GLU A 128 -6.61 -1.95 20.40
CA GLU A 128 -7.85 -1.59 21.11
C GLU A 128 -8.74 -0.67 20.28
N ASP A 129 -8.25 -0.20 19.12
CA ASP A 129 -8.94 0.76 18.27
C ASP A 129 -9.98 0.11 17.37
N VAL A 130 -10.97 0.92 16.99
CA VAL A 130 -11.98 0.61 15.97
C VAL A 130 -11.64 1.40 14.72
N VAL A 131 -11.08 0.73 13.72
CA VAL A 131 -10.56 1.34 12.49
C VAL A 131 -11.64 1.38 11.41
N HIS A 132 -12.14 2.57 11.12
CA HIS A 132 -13.17 2.82 10.13
C HIS A 132 -12.55 3.13 8.76
N VAL A 133 -12.68 2.20 7.80
CA VAL A 133 -12.06 2.32 6.47
C VAL A 133 -13.08 2.79 5.45
N SER A 134 -13.03 4.09 5.11
CA SER A 134 -13.89 4.76 4.14
C SER A 134 -13.24 4.94 2.76
N TYR A 135 -12.39 4.00 2.37
CA TYR A 135 -11.85 3.91 1.01
C TYR A 135 -12.59 2.87 0.20
N GLY A 136 -12.72 3.11 -1.11
CA GLY A 136 -13.29 2.12 -2.03
C GLY A 136 -12.47 0.82 -2.04
N TYR A 137 -13.19 -0.29 -2.03
CA TYR A 137 -12.62 -1.62 -2.25
C TYR A 137 -12.69 -1.99 -3.75
N GLY A 138 -12.33 -3.19 -4.11
CA GLY A 138 -12.30 -3.66 -5.49
C GLY A 138 -10.93 -3.50 -6.12
N LEU A 139 -10.81 -2.77 -7.24
CA LEU A 139 -9.54 -2.66 -7.96
C LEU A 139 -8.54 -1.68 -7.34
N PHE A 140 -9.00 -0.80 -6.45
CA PHE A 140 -8.14 0.18 -5.77
C PHE A 140 -7.41 -0.42 -4.58
N THR A 141 -6.21 0.10 -4.32
CA THR A 141 -5.31 -0.40 -3.27
C THR A 141 -5.66 0.10 -1.87
N GLY A 142 -6.19 1.33 -1.74
CA GLY A 142 -6.33 2.02 -0.46
C GLY A 142 -7.15 1.27 0.59
N GLY A 143 -8.37 0.85 0.26
CA GLY A 143 -9.24 0.13 1.18
C GLY A 143 -8.62 -1.17 1.68
N PHE A 144 -8.10 -1.99 0.77
CA PHE A 144 -7.51 -3.29 1.11
C PHE A 144 -6.24 -3.18 1.95
N GLY A 145 -5.37 -2.20 1.67
CA GLY A 145 -4.14 -2.04 2.43
C GLY A 145 -4.42 -1.69 3.90
N LEU A 146 -5.26 -0.68 4.13
CA LEU A 146 -5.62 -0.26 5.48
C LEU A 146 -6.42 -1.32 6.24
N ASN A 147 -7.32 -2.03 5.55
CA ASN A 147 -8.06 -3.17 6.10
C ASN A 147 -7.10 -4.28 6.56
N GLY A 148 -6.17 -4.69 5.69
CA GLY A 148 -5.17 -5.71 6.04
C GLY A 148 -4.24 -5.26 7.16
N GLY A 149 -3.80 -4.00 7.16
CA GLY A 149 -2.98 -3.42 8.23
C GLY A 149 -3.68 -3.40 9.58
N SER A 150 -4.97 -3.05 9.60
CA SER A 150 -5.82 -3.11 10.80
C SER A 150 -5.96 -4.54 11.33
N HIS A 151 -6.22 -5.50 10.45
CA HIS A 151 -6.27 -6.93 10.81
C HIS A 151 -4.93 -7.41 11.37
N LYS A 152 -3.82 -7.02 10.75
CA LYS A 152 -2.46 -7.38 11.18
C LYS A 152 -2.14 -6.82 12.56
N LEU A 153 -2.61 -5.61 12.84
CA LEU A 153 -2.50 -4.97 14.16
C LEU A 153 -3.37 -5.69 15.23
N GLY A 154 -4.43 -6.35 14.81
CA GLY A 154 -5.41 -6.99 15.68
C GLY A 154 -6.51 -6.05 16.18
N SER A 155 -6.70 -4.90 15.53
CA SER A 155 -7.78 -3.94 15.81
C SER A 155 -9.09 -4.34 15.11
N LEU A 156 -10.23 -3.87 15.62
CA LEU A 156 -11.51 -4.06 14.94
C LEU A 156 -11.57 -3.19 13.68
N THR A 157 -11.81 -3.82 12.54
CA THR A 157 -11.93 -3.11 11.26
C THR A 157 -13.37 -2.98 10.83
N LEU A 158 -13.81 -1.77 10.49
CA LEU A 158 -15.09 -1.48 9.84
C LEU A 158 -14.84 -1.22 8.34
N PRO A 159 -15.08 -2.19 7.44
CA PRO A 159 -14.78 -2.08 6.02
C PRO A 159 -15.92 -1.38 5.26
N MET A 160 -16.13 -0.10 5.55
CA MET A 160 -17.31 0.66 5.11
C MET A 160 -17.33 0.97 3.61
N SER A 161 -16.16 1.01 2.98
CA SER A 161 -16.01 1.48 1.59
C SER A 161 -16.32 2.99 1.46
N SER A 162 -16.38 3.49 0.23
CA SER A 162 -16.72 4.90 -0.05
C SER A 162 -18.22 5.08 -0.24
N GLY A 163 -18.70 6.32 -0.03
CA GLY A 163 -20.09 6.71 -0.23
C GLY A 163 -21.00 6.39 0.96
N ASN A 164 -22.28 6.72 0.81
CA ASN A 164 -23.34 6.58 1.83
C ASN A 164 -22.97 7.22 3.18
N THR A 165 -22.84 8.55 3.18
CA THR A 165 -22.40 9.35 4.34
C THR A 165 -23.24 9.08 5.59
N ASP A 166 -24.54 8.90 5.45
CA ASP A 166 -25.45 8.61 6.56
C ASP A 166 -25.06 7.32 7.29
N ARG A 167 -24.82 6.28 6.53
CA ARG A 167 -24.38 5.00 7.08
C ARG A 167 -22.99 5.07 7.69
N GLN A 168 -22.09 5.87 7.10
CA GLN A 168 -20.76 6.11 7.68
C GLN A 168 -20.89 6.71 9.09
N ILE A 169 -21.66 7.81 9.22
CA ILE A 169 -21.88 8.49 10.49
C ILE A 169 -22.59 7.59 11.50
N GLN A 170 -23.61 6.85 11.06
CA GLN A 170 -24.31 5.90 11.92
C GLN A 170 -23.35 4.87 12.51
N PHE A 171 -22.55 4.18 11.67
CA PHE A 171 -21.61 3.17 12.15
C PHE A 171 -20.48 3.74 13.01
N MET A 172 -20.01 4.96 12.70
CA MET A 172 -19.07 5.68 13.57
C MET A 172 -19.63 5.86 14.98
N THR A 173 -20.90 6.24 15.09
CA THR A 173 -21.57 6.48 16.36
C THR A 173 -21.90 5.18 17.08
N ASP A 174 -22.52 4.23 16.38
CA ASP A 174 -23.03 2.99 16.98
C ASP A 174 -21.89 2.06 17.45
N LEU A 175 -20.77 2.03 16.73
CA LEU A 175 -19.64 1.14 16.99
C LEU A 175 -18.43 1.85 17.60
N GLY A 176 -18.52 3.16 17.82
CA GLY A 176 -17.48 3.94 18.51
C GLY A 176 -16.14 3.92 17.75
N SER A 177 -16.17 4.25 16.44
CA SER A 177 -14.93 4.31 15.64
C SER A 177 -13.94 5.29 16.28
N THR A 178 -12.68 4.87 16.43
CA THR A 178 -11.59 5.66 17.04
C THR A 178 -10.57 6.12 16.02
N ILE A 179 -10.47 5.43 14.87
CA ILE A 179 -9.58 5.79 13.75
C ILE A 179 -10.41 5.85 12.47
N LEU A 180 -10.34 6.98 11.76
CA LEU A 180 -10.94 7.15 10.43
C LEU A 180 -9.86 7.14 9.36
N CYS A 181 -9.98 6.21 8.41
CA CYS A 181 -9.14 6.11 7.22
C CYS A 181 -9.95 6.56 6.00
N CYS A 182 -9.68 7.76 5.47
CA CYS A 182 -10.34 8.29 4.29
C CYS A 182 -9.49 9.37 3.60
N THR A 183 -9.94 9.90 2.44
CA THR A 183 -9.30 11.07 1.84
C THR A 183 -9.52 12.32 2.71
N PRO A 184 -8.58 13.29 2.72
CA PRO A 184 -8.73 14.52 3.49
C PRO A 184 -10.01 15.30 3.17
N SER A 185 -10.38 15.38 1.90
CA SER A 185 -11.62 16.03 1.46
C SER A 185 -12.87 15.36 2.01
N TYR A 186 -12.87 14.02 2.09
CA TYR A 186 -14.01 13.30 2.63
C TYR A 186 -14.08 13.43 4.17
N ALA A 187 -12.93 13.50 4.85
CA ALA A 187 -12.89 13.77 6.29
C ALA A 187 -13.52 15.14 6.61
N ALA A 188 -13.17 16.18 5.84
CA ALA A 188 -13.77 17.50 6.00
C ALA A 188 -15.28 17.47 5.78
N TYR A 189 -15.74 16.84 4.70
CA TYR A 189 -17.15 16.69 4.40
C TYR A 189 -17.92 15.91 5.49
N LEU A 190 -17.34 14.86 6.04
CA LEU A 190 -17.93 14.12 7.17
C LEU A 190 -18.04 15.01 8.40
N ALA A 191 -17.00 15.79 8.71
CA ALA A 191 -17.01 16.70 9.87
C ALA A 191 -18.13 17.75 9.74
N GLU A 192 -18.26 18.41 8.59
CA GLU A 192 -19.33 19.37 8.30
C GLU A 192 -20.71 18.71 8.46
N THR A 193 -20.91 17.52 7.89
CA THR A 193 -22.19 16.80 7.97
C THR A 193 -22.53 16.39 9.42
N ILE A 194 -21.54 15.98 10.21
CA ILE A 194 -21.72 15.63 11.63
C ILE A 194 -22.15 16.88 12.44
N GLU A 195 -21.53 18.02 12.17
CA GLU A 195 -21.85 19.28 12.83
C GLU A 195 -23.26 19.76 12.48
N GLU A 196 -23.63 19.79 11.19
CA GLU A 196 -24.96 20.16 10.71
C GLU A 196 -26.08 19.31 11.33
N ARG A 197 -25.81 18.04 11.61
CA ARG A 197 -26.78 17.10 12.21
C ARG A 197 -26.79 17.13 13.72
N GLY A 198 -25.92 17.90 14.36
CA GLY A 198 -25.80 17.96 15.81
C GLY A 198 -25.42 16.63 16.45
N VAL A 199 -24.76 15.74 15.69
CA VAL A 199 -24.26 14.47 16.22
C VAL A 199 -23.10 14.77 17.17
N LYS A 200 -23.18 14.30 18.42
CA LYS A 200 -22.09 14.48 19.36
C LYS A 200 -20.84 13.72 18.88
N ALA A 201 -19.81 14.48 18.52
CA ALA A 201 -18.55 13.91 18.11
C ALA A 201 -17.93 13.09 19.26
N VAL A 202 -17.58 11.85 18.97
CA VAL A 202 -16.67 11.07 19.81
C VAL A 202 -15.24 11.50 19.45
N SER A 203 -14.31 11.46 20.38
CA SER A 203 -12.90 11.82 20.12
C SER A 203 -12.29 10.87 19.08
N TYR A 204 -11.88 11.40 17.94
CA TYR A 204 -11.28 10.60 16.84
C TYR A 204 -9.79 10.88 16.66
N THR A 205 -9.02 9.83 16.44
CA THR A 205 -7.66 9.93 15.91
C THR A 205 -7.72 9.79 14.38
N HIS A 206 -7.21 10.78 13.64
CA HIS A 206 -7.30 10.81 12.17
C HIS A 206 -6.02 10.29 11.53
N LEU A 207 -6.13 9.24 10.72
CA LEU A 207 -5.11 8.81 9.78
C LEU A 207 -5.36 9.46 8.42
N ARG A 208 -4.45 10.32 7.98
CA ARG A 208 -4.46 10.89 6.63
C ARG A 208 -3.60 10.02 5.72
N ALA A 209 -4.17 9.49 4.65
CA ALA A 209 -3.37 9.05 3.52
C ALA A 209 -2.96 10.30 2.73
N HIS A 210 -1.67 10.53 2.58
CA HIS A 210 -1.17 11.53 1.64
C HIS A 210 -1.25 10.91 0.24
N GLU A 211 -2.14 11.45 -0.58
CA GLU A 211 -2.01 11.32 -2.03
C GLU A 211 -0.92 12.31 -2.46
N THR A 212 0.21 11.77 -2.93
CA THR A 212 1.25 12.54 -3.63
C THR A 212 0.89 12.67 -5.10
#